data_16c0fc865a6144691989c1680730ba00
#
_entry.id   16c0fc865a6144691989c1680730ba00
#
_cell.length_a   1.000
_cell.length_b   1.000
_cell.length_c   1.000
_cell.angle_alpha   90.00
_cell.angle_beta   90.00
_cell.angle_gamma   90.00
#
_symmetry.space_group_name_H-M   'P 1'
#
loop_
_entity.id
_entity.type
_entity.pdbx_description
1 polymer ?
#
loop_
_entity_poly.entity_id
_entity_poly.type
_entity_poly.pdbx_seq_one_letter_code
_entity_poly.pdbx_strand_id
1 'polypeptide(L)'
;MNSVRQLLKVKGKHVWTISKESTVLDSLELMAEKRIGSLVVIEDSQVIGIFTERDYARKVGPERRNPEETRTEEVMTRELITVDLNQTVNECMVLMVDNHIRHLPVMDDGRLVGIISVGDVVKDIIEELEFHVEQLKSYITGLR
;
A
#
# COMPACT_ATOMS: atom_id res chain seq x y z
N MET A 1 7.18 13.50 13.57
CA MET A 1 6.42 12.33 13.08
C MET A 1 5.62 12.76 11.85
N ASN A 2 5.83 12.08 10.73
CA ASN A 2 5.15 12.45 9.49
C ASN A 2 3.72 11.91 9.42
N SER A 3 2.87 12.65 8.72
CA SER A 3 1.50 12.21 8.43
C SER A 3 1.46 11.48 7.08
N VAL A 4 0.37 10.76 6.88
CA VAL A 4 0.08 10.13 5.58
C VAL A 4 0.09 11.17 4.47
N ARG A 5 -0.47 12.35 4.72
CA ARG A 5 -0.47 13.48 3.77
C ARG A 5 0.94 13.84 3.32
N GLN A 6 1.85 13.97 4.28
CA GLN A 6 3.25 14.31 4.00
C GLN A 6 3.96 13.21 3.22
N LEU A 7 3.72 11.95 3.59
CA LEU A 7 4.29 10.81 2.88
C LEU A 7 3.83 10.79 1.43
N LEU A 8 2.54 11.01 1.16
CA LEU A 8 2.00 11.00 -0.20
C LEU A 8 2.53 12.16 -1.04
N LYS A 9 2.88 13.30 -0.43
CA LYS A 9 3.49 14.41 -1.17
C LYS A 9 4.85 14.01 -1.75
N VAL A 10 5.60 13.18 -1.03
CA VAL A 10 6.92 12.70 -1.48
C VAL A 10 6.77 11.53 -2.44
N LYS A 11 5.96 10.54 -2.08
CA LYS A 11 5.75 9.34 -2.88
C LYS A 11 4.96 9.61 -4.17
N GLY A 12 3.97 10.48 -4.09
CA GLY A 12 2.99 10.68 -5.16
C GLY A 12 1.67 9.99 -4.83
N LYS A 13 0.63 10.42 -5.54
CA LYS A 13 -0.76 9.97 -5.29
C LYS A 13 -1.27 8.97 -6.32
N HIS A 14 -0.43 8.55 -7.27
CA HIS A 14 -0.87 7.64 -8.31
C HIS A 14 -1.19 6.26 -7.71
N VAL A 15 -2.34 5.71 -8.07
CA VAL A 15 -2.77 4.37 -7.66
C VAL A 15 -3.08 3.57 -8.92
N TRP A 16 -2.45 2.42 -9.05
CA TRP A 16 -2.77 1.49 -10.13
C TRP A 16 -4.01 0.69 -9.73
N THR A 17 -4.98 0.66 -10.62
CA THR A 17 -6.25 -0.03 -10.39
C THR A 17 -6.48 -1.08 -11.46
N ILE A 18 -7.39 -2.01 -11.16
CA ILE A 18 -7.79 -3.06 -12.09
C ILE A 18 -9.31 -3.24 -11.99
N SER A 19 -9.95 -3.60 -13.09
CA SER A 19 -11.37 -3.93 -13.09
C SER A 19 -11.61 -5.28 -12.40
N LYS A 20 -12.71 -5.40 -11.71
CA LYS A 20 -13.10 -6.66 -11.05
C LYS A 20 -13.20 -7.83 -12.03
N GLU A 21 -13.51 -7.55 -13.28
CA GLU A 21 -13.68 -8.57 -14.33
C GLU A 21 -12.38 -8.99 -14.97
N SER A 22 -11.30 -8.28 -14.74
CA SER A 22 -9.98 -8.65 -15.23
C SER A 22 -9.54 -9.96 -14.62
N THR A 23 -8.77 -10.75 -15.38
CA THR A 23 -8.26 -12.01 -14.88
C THR A 23 -7.13 -11.80 -13.87
N VAL A 24 -6.86 -12.82 -13.09
CA VAL A 24 -5.69 -12.82 -12.20
C VAL A 24 -4.41 -12.63 -13.02
N LEU A 25 -4.33 -13.26 -14.21
CA LEU A 25 -3.16 -13.09 -15.07
C LEU A 25 -2.98 -11.63 -15.49
N ASP A 26 -4.06 -10.94 -15.90
CA ASP A 26 -4.01 -9.51 -16.24
C ASP A 26 -3.45 -8.70 -15.07
N SER A 27 -3.92 -9.00 -13.87
CA SER A 27 -3.46 -8.32 -12.65
C SER A 27 -1.98 -8.57 -12.38
N LEU A 28 -1.54 -9.81 -12.50
CA LEU A 28 -0.13 -10.18 -12.30
C LEU A 28 0.77 -9.52 -13.34
N GLU A 29 0.34 -9.46 -14.59
CA GLU A 29 1.10 -8.81 -15.65
C GLU A 29 1.26 -7.31 -15.38
N LEU A 30 0.19 -6.64 -14.94
CA LEU A 30 0.26 -5.22 -14.60
C LEU A 30 1.18 -4.99 -13.39
N MET A 31 1.08 -5.83 -12.37
CA MET A 31 1.95 -5.74 -11.19
C MET A 31 3.42 -5.92 -11.57
N ALA A 32 3.71 -6.88 -12.44
CA ALA A 32 5.07 -7.11 -12.92
C ALA A 32 5.58 -5.93 -13.74
N GLU A 33 4.76 -5.41 -14.65
CA GLU A 33 5.13 -4.26 -15.47
C GLU A 33 5.44 -3.02 -14.64
N LYS A 34 4.61 -2.73 -13.65
CA LYS A 34 4.75 -1.53 -12.81
C LYS A 34 5.63 -1.76 -11.58
N ARG A 35 6.08 -2.96 -11.35
CA ARG A 35 6.91 -3.35 -10.19
C ARG A 35 6.25 -3.00 -8.87
N ILE A 36 4.99 -3.35 -8.75
CA ILE A 36 4.18 -3.12 -7.54
C ILE A 36 3.61 -4.44 -7.03
N GLY A 37 3.29 -4.48 -5.75
CA GLY A 37 2.79 -5.68 -5.07
C GLY A 37 1.30 -5.71 -4.82
N SER A 38 0.57 -4.70 -5.30
CA SER A 38 -0.88 -4.63 -5.09
C SER A 38 -1.56 -3.82 -6.18
N LEU A 39 -2.85 -4.13 -6.38
CA LEU A 39 -3.75 -3.36 -7.25
C LEU A 39 -5.04 -3.13 -6.50
N VAL A 40 -5.55 -1.91 -6.58
CA VAL A 40 -6.88 -1.62 -6.07
C VAL A 40 -7.90 -2.08 -7.11
N VAL A 41 -8.88 -2.84 -6.67
CA VAL A 41 -9.94 -3.37 -7.56
C VAL A 41 -11.13 -2.43 -7.52
N ILE A 42 -11.60 -2.03 -8.68
CA ILE A 42 -12.69 -1.06 -8.82
C ILE A 42 -13.86 -1.62 -9.60
N GLU A 43 -15.04 -1.10 -9.28
CA GLU A 43 -16.28 -1.29 -10.00
C GLU A 43 -17.01 0.03 -10.02
N ASP A 44 -17.38 0.53 -11.23
CA ASP A 44 -18.07 1.80 -11.37
C ASP A 44 -17.39 2.96 -10.61
N SER A 45 -16.08 3.05 -10.73
CA SER A 45 -15.22 4.04 -10.05
C SER A 45 -15.19 3.93 -8.52
N GLN A 46 -15.76 2.87 -7.96
CA GLN A 46 -15.73 2.59 -6.52
C GLN A 46 -14.71 1.50 -6.19
N VAL A 47 -14.02 1.68 -5.09
CA VAL A 47 -13.10 0.67 -4.58
C VAL A 47 -13.90 -0.47 -3.95
N ILE A 48 -13.70 -1.68 -4.45
CA ILE A 48 -14.41 -2.86 -3.93
C ILE A 48 -13.47 -3.88 -3.28
N GLY A 49 -12.17 -3.73 -3.46
CA GLY A 49 -11.22 -4.64 -2.87
C GLY A 49 -9.78 -4.27 -3.24
N ILE A 50 -8.87 -5.11 -2.80
CA ILE A 50 -7.46 -5.02 -3.14
C ILE A 50 -6.97 -6.42 -3.50
N PHE A 51 -6.16 -6.50 -4.56
CA PHE A 51 -5.49 -7.74 -4.95
C PHE A 51 -4.00 -7.58 -4.76
N THR A 52 -3.38 -8.51 -4.02
CA THR A 52 -1.96 -8.45 -3.67
C THR A 52 -1.25 -9.73 -4.07
N GLU A 53 0.10 -9.67 -4.10
CA GLU A 53 0.94 -10.86 -4.30
C GLU A 53 0.59 -11.94 -3.27
N ARG A 54 0.21 -11.54 -2.08
CA ARG A 54 -0.16 -12.45 -1.00
C ARG A 54 -1.46 -13.19 -1.32
N ASP A 55 -2.44 -12.49 -1.91
CA ASP A 55 -3.68 -13.13 -2.37
C ASP A 55 -3.37 -14.20 -3.41
N TYR A 56 -2.49 -13.89 -4.35
CA TYR A 56 -2.03 -14.86 -5.33
C TYR A 56 -1.40 -16.09 -4.67
N ALA A 57 -0.45 -15.85 -3.77
CA ALA A 57 0.28 -16.92 -3.11
C ALA A 57 -0.61 -17.80 -2.21
N ARG A 58 -1.68 -17.26 -1.68
CA ARG A 58 -2.56 -17.98 -0.75
C ARG A 58 -3.81 -18.57 -1.38
N LYS A 59 -4.36 -17.91 -2.39
CA LYS A 59 -5.68 -18.25 -2.94
C LYS A 59 -5.65 -18.79 -4.36
N VAL A 60 -4.60 -18.55 -5.11
CA VAL A 60 -4.51 -18.98 -6.50
C VAL A 60 -3.62 -20.21 -6.65
N GLY A 61 -2.36 -20.08 -6.22
CA GLY A 61 -1.40 -21.16 -6.33
C GLY A 61 -1.80 -22.44 -5.60
N PRO A 62 -2.04 -22.38 -4.26
CA PRO A 62 -2.39 -23.55 -3.46
C PRO A 62 -3.70 -24.20 -3.88
N GLU A 63 -4.68 -23.42 -4.35
CA GLU A 63 -5.97 -23.93 -4.82
C GLU A 63 -5.92 -24.39 -6.29
N ARG A 64 -4.77 -24.28 -6.94
CA ARG A 64 -4.56 -24.69 -8.35
C ARG A 64 -5.53 -24.01 -9.30
N ARG A 65 -5.89 -22.76 -9.02
CA ARG A 65 -6.70 -21.97 -9.91
C ARG A 65 -5.91 -21.54 -11.13
N ASN A 66 -6.57 -21.54 -12.28
CA ASN A 66 -5.95 -21.05 -13.51
C ASN A 66 -6.01 -19.52 -13.55
N PRO A 67 -4.86 -18.83 -13.55
CA PRO A 67 -4.85 -17.35 -13.58
C PRO A 67 -5.55 -16.75 -14.81
N GLU A 68 -5.57 -17.44 -15.92
CA GLU A 68 -6.22 -16.98 -17.15
C GLU A 68 -7.75 -17.08 -17.09
N GLU A 69 -8.29 -17.93 -16.22
CA GLU A 69 -9.72 -18.19 -16.11
C GLU A 69 -10.34 -17.67 -14.82
N THR A 70 -9.51 -17.24 -13.87
CA THR A 70 -9.96 -16.73 -12.58
C THR A 70 -10.05 -15.22 -12.65
N ARG A 71 -11.20 -14.65 -12.26
CA ARG A 71 -11.35 -13.21 -12.18
C ARG A 71 -10.69 -12.69 -10.91
N THR A 72 -10.13 -11.50 -10.98
CA THR A 72 -9.49 -10.87 -9.82
C THR A 72 -10.47 -10.74 -8.65
N GLU A 73 -11.75 -10.44 -8.92
CA GLU A 73 -12.77 -10.32 -7.87
C GLU A 73 -13.00 -11.59 -7.06
N GLU A 74 -12.68 -12.76 -7.62
CA GLU A 74 -12.85 -14.04 -6.93
C GLU A 74 -11.84 -14.27 -5.82
N VAL A 75 -10.68 -13.62 -5.93
CA VAL A 75 -9.55 -13.86 -5.01
C VAL A 75 -9.05 -12.60 -4.29
N MET A 76 -9.60 -11.44 -4.62
CA MET A 76 -9.21 -10.19 -3.95
C MET A 76 -9.63 -10.19 -2.48
N THR A 77 -9.00 -9.33 -1.72
CA THR A 77 -9.41 -9.06 -0.33
C THR A 77 -10.48 -7.97 -0.35
N ARG A 78 -11.66 -8.25 0.21
CA ARG A 78 -12.80 -7.33 0.23
C ARG A 78 -12.86 -6.47 1.48
N GLU A 79 -12.41 -7.00 2.61
CA GLU A 79 -12.39 -6.27 3.87
C GLU A 79 -11.17 -5.36 3.90
N LEU A 80 -11.35 -4.13 3.43
CA LEU A 80 -10.26 -3.17 3.33
C LEU A 80 -10.01 -2.49 4.67
N ILE A 81 -8.73 -2.43 5.05
CA ILE A 81 -8.26 -1.58 6.12
C ILE A 81 -7.68 -0.36 5.42
N THR A 82 -8.23 0.80 5.71
CA THR A 82 -7.84 2.05 5.07
C THR A 82 -7.34 3.06 6.10
N VAL A 83 -6.64 4.07 5.63
CA VAL A 83 -6.19 5.19 6.46
C VAL A 83 -6.64 6.50 5.80
N ASP A 84 -6.69 7.56 6.59
CA ASP A 84 -6.94 8.90 6.07
C ASP A 84 -5.65 9.72 6.02
N LEU A 85 -5.73 10.92 5.46
CA LEU A 85 -4.57 11.79 5.29
C LEU A 85 -3.99 12.33 6.59
N ASN A 86 -4.76 12.33 7.66
CA ASN A 86 -4.35 12.91 8.96
C ASN A 86 -3.69 11.89 9.88
N GLN A 87 -3.79 10.60 9.57
CA GLN A 87 -3.13 9.58 10.36
C GLN A 87 -1.61 9.68 10.20
N THR A 88 -0.90 9.21 11.21
CA THR A 88 0.55 9.25 11.21
C THR A 88 1.13 8.01 10.53
N VAL A 89 2.35 8.13 10.05
CA VAL A 89 3.08 6.99 9.46
C VAL A 89 3.24 5.88 10.50
N ASN A 90 3.46 6.24 11.78
CA ASN A 90 3.56 5.22 12.84
C ASN A 90 2.25 4.47 13.05
N GLU A 91 1.10 5.16 12.97
CA GLU A 91 -0.19 4.48 13.03
C GLU A 91 -0.38 3.50 11.87
N CYS A 92 0.11 3.86 10.68
CA CYS A 92 0.09 2.96 9.53
C CYS A 92 0.94 1.72 9.79
N MET A 93 2.12 1.87 10.36
CA MET A 93 2.98 0.75 10.71
C MET A 93 2.27 -0.21 11.68
N VAL A 94 1.63 0.33 12.71
CA VAL A 94 0.89 -0.47 13.68
C VAL A 94 -0.23 -1.26 13.01
N LEU A 95 -1.00 -0.61 12.13
CA LEU A 95 -2.07 -1.27 11.38
C LEU A 95 -1.54 -2.41 10.52
N MET A 96 -0.42 -2.19 9.85
CA MET A 96 0.20 -3.21 8.99
C MET A 96 0.68 -4.40 9.81
N VAL A 97 1.33 -4.15 10.94
CA VAL A 97 1.85 -5.20 11.83
C VAL A 97 0.70 -5.99 12.46
N ASP A 98 -0.27 -5.30 13.03
CA ASP A 98 -1.38 -5.95 13.74
C ASP A 98 -2.27 -6.77 12.82
N ASN A 99 -2.44 -6.34 11.59
CA ASN A 99 -3.33 -7.00 10.63
C ASN A 99 -2.57 -7.86 9.60
N HIS A 100 -1.25 -7.96 9.71
CA HIS A 100 -0.42 -8.73 8.78
C HIS A 100 -0.64 -8.34 7.32
N ILE A 101 -0.72 -7.04 7.05
CA ILE A 101 -0.90 -6.50 5.71
C ILE A 101 0.26 -5.57 5.36
N ARG A 102 0.51 -5.41 4.06
CA ARG A 102 1.65 -4.62 3.55
C ARG A 102 1.22 -3.42 2.73
N HIS A 103 -0.06 -3.20 2.56
CA HIS A 103 -0.59 -2.12 1.75
C HIS A 103 -1.82 -1.54 2.42
N LEU A 104 -1.90 -0.20 2.44
CA LEU A 104 -3.04 0.53 2.99
C LEU A 104 -3.53 1.53 1.95
N PRO A 105 -4.75 1.35 1.43
CA PRO A 105 -5.38 2.40 0.63
C PRO A 105 -5.63 3.63 1.50
N VAL A 106 -5.42 4.80 0.92
CA VAL A 106 -5.65 6.08 1.59
C VAL A 106 -6.94 6.67 1.03
N MET A 107 -7.87 6.95 1.93
CA MET A 107 -9.17 7.49 1.58
C MET A 107 -9.31 8.92 2.11
N ASP A 108 -9.92 9.79 1.33
CA ASP A 108 -10.24 11.14 1.74
C ASP A 108 -11.66 11.46 1.28
N ASP A 109 -12.55 11.71 2.24
CA ASP A 109 -13.95 12.00 1.98
C ASP A 109 -14.60 10.96 1.04
N GLY A 110 -14.37 9.69 1.34
CA GLY A 110 -14.93 8.57 0.59
C GLY A 110 -14.25 8.28 -0.76
N ARG A 111 -13.17 8.96 -1.06
CA ARG A 111 -12.44 8.79 -2.33
C ARG A 111 -11.05 8.22 -2.10
N LEU A 112 -10.64 7.34 -2.98
CA LEU A 112 -9.28 6.81 -2.99
C LEU A 112 -8.32 7.90 -3.47
N VAL A 113 -7.36 8.29 -2.62
CA VAL A 113 -6.39 9.34 -2.96
C VAL A 113 -4.95 8.85 -2.99
N GLY A 114 -4.69 7.62 -2.61
CA GLY A 114 -3.35 7.07 -2.66
C GLY A 114 -3.29 5.67 -2.10
N ILE A 115 -2.11 5.09 -2.10
CA ILE A 115 -1.83 3.80 -1.48
C ILE A 115 -0.46 3.86 -0.83
N ILE A 116 -0.33 3.26 0.35
CA ILE A 116 0.92 3.22 1.11
C ILE A 116 1.32 1.77 1.28
N SER A 117 2.58 1.46 0.95
CA SER A 117 3.16 0.14 1.18
C SER A 117 4.01 0.13 2.45
N VAL A 118 4.32 -1.07 2.94
CA VAL A 118 5.25 -1.23 4.07
C VAL A 118 6.62 -0.63 3.74
N GLY A 119 7.07 -0.73 2.50
CA GLY A 119 8.32 -0.12 2.06
C GLY A 119 8.31 1.41 2.18
N ASP A 120 7.19 2.05 1.83
CA ASP A 120 7.02 3.50 1.97
C ASP A 120 7.12 3.93 3.43
N VAL A 121 6.49 3.18 4.32
CA VAL A 121 6.48 3.48 5.76
C VAL A 121 7.87 3.30 6.36
N VAL A 122 8.54 2.20 6.03
CA VAL A 122 9.90 1.93 6.53
C VAL A 122 10.87 3.00 6.06
N LYS A 123 10.80 3.38 4.78
CA LYS A 123 11.67 4.42 4.23
C LYS A 123 11.46 5.75 4.96
N ASP A 124 10.21 6.14 5.19
CA ASP A 124 9.90 7.38 5.91
C ASP A 124 10.45 7.37 7.34
N ILE A 125 10.28 6.26 8.05
CA ILE A 125 10.79 6.11 9.41
C ILE A 125 12.31 6.21 9.44
N ILE A 126 12.99 5.55 8.52
CA ILE A 126 14.46 5.58 8.44
C ILE A 126 14.93 7.00 8.16
N GLU A 127 14.35 7.71 7.21
CA GLU A 127 14.73 9.08 6.88
C GLU A 127 14.52 10.02 8.07
N GLU A 128 13.43 9.84 8.81
CA GLU A 128 13.18 10.66 10.00
C GLU A 128 14.22 10.40 11.09
N LEU A 129 14.57 9.14 11.32
CA LEU A 129 15.60 8.76 12.29
C LEU A 129 16.96 9.32 11.89
N GLU A 130 17.33 9.25 10.63
CA GLU A 130 18.58 9.80 10.13
C GLU A 130 18.63 11.32 10.33
N PHE A 131 17.53 12.01 10.09
CA PHE A 131 17.44 13.45 10.32
C PHE A 131 17.66 13.78 11.79
N HIS A 132 17.04 13.05 12.71
CA HIS A 132 17.22 13.25 14.15
C HIS A 132 18.66 12.99 14.59
N VAL A 133 19.28 11.94 14.05
CA VAL A 133 20.68 11.63 14.34
C VAL A 133 21.59 12.79 13.90
N GLU A 134 21.40 13.34 12.71
CA GLU A 134 22.18 14.46 12.23
C GLU A 134 21.99 15.71 13.07
N GLN A 135 20.75 15.98 13.52
CA GLN A 135 20.49 17.11 14.42
C GLN A 135 21.21 16.94 15.76
N LEU A 136 21.21 15.75 16.33
CA LEU A 136 21.93 15.47 17.58
C LEU A 136 23.44 15.65 17.42
N LYS A 137 23.99 15.18 16.31
CA LYS A 137 25.41 15.37 16.00
C LYS A 137 25.76 16.86 15.90
N SER A 138 24.96 17.63 15.20
CA SER A 138 25.15 19.08 15.07
C SER A 138 25.08 19.79 16.41
N TYR A 139 24.14 19.41 17.26
CA TYR A 139 24.00 19.95 18.60
C TYR A 139 25.25 19.68 19.45
N ILE A 140 25.72 18.44 19.46
CA ILE A 140 26.92 18.05 20.21
C ILE A 140 28.13 18.81 19.70
N THR A 141 28.31 18.91 18.37
CA THR A 141 29.42 19.65 17.76
C THR A 141 29.33 21.13 18.09
N GLY A 142 28.13 21.71 18.12
CA GLY A 142 27.90 23.11 18.44
C GLY A 142 28.22 23.51 19.88
N LEU A 143 28.35 22.56 20.78
CA LEU A 143 28.67 22.80 22.20
C LEU A 143 30.19 23.07 22.44
N ARG A 144 31.01 22.95 21.42
CA ARG A 144 32.46 23.13 21.55
C ARG A 144 32.89 24.59 21.52
#